data_97289f1b736f722a0bf042ac8fc644d8
#
_entry.id   97289f1b736f722a0bf042ac8fc644d8
#
_cell.length_a   1.000
_cell.length_b   1.000
_cell.length_c   1.000
_cell.angle_alpha   90.00
_cell.angle_beta   90.00
_cell.angle_gamma   90.00
#
_symmetry.space_group_name_H-M   'P 1'
#
loop_
_entity.id
_entity.type
_entity.pdbx_description
1 polymer ?
#
loop_
_entity_poly.entity_id
_entity_poly.type
_entity_poly.pdbx_seq_one_letter_code
_entity_poly.pdbx_strand_id
1 'polypeptide(L)'
;MNDIFAKCHRFTDARAAMSLGIYPYFAPISTGQSSEVVIRGERKIVCCSNNYLGLTMHPRVREAVCKAVRKYGTSCTGSRFLSGSLDLHEEAERKFARFIKKESALLFTTGHHVNQGVISALVGRGEVVITDRLDHASIIDGCRLSFGEMARFRHNDMADLDRCLTRYADKPKLIVVDGVFSMEGDICTLPDIIRLAKMHGARVMVDDAHALGVLGPNGRGTAEHFNLEAETDLIMVTASKSLASIGGFVAGHEEVIHYIKHFARSLIFTASLPPPQVAAISAALDVLQEEPERRARLWEITRRMLKGFRDLGFNTRTAETPIIPVVVGGGLQGAFTFWRALYDEGVFCSPVVPPAVPEGEELIRTSYMAIHTDEQLEFILEKFAKVGRKFGVIPGSASRAPRKPRFELPPDARFFNQRLARRMSGAGKWMRNLFNIKK
;
A
#
# COMPACT_ATOMS: atom_id res chain seq x y z
N MET A 1 37.29 12.58 -11.31
CA MET A 1 36.27 12.32 -12.36
C MET A 1 34.88 12.41 -11.74
N ASN A 2 34.00 13.24 -12.32
CA ASN A 2 32.60 13.31 -11.91
C ASN A 2 31.81 12.15 -12.57
N ASP A 3 32.02 10.94 -12.06
CA ASP A 3 31.34 9.76 -12.54
C ASP A 3 29.95 9.63 -11.86
N ILE A 4 28.88 9.60 -12.66
CA ILE A 4 27.50 9.44 -12.17
C ILE A 4 27.29 8.11 -11.41
N PHE A 5 28.07 7.08 -11.72
CA PHE A 5 28.02 5.77 -11.05
C PHE A 5 28.82 5.73 -9.73
N ALA A 6 29.59 6.75 -9.39
CA ALA A 6 30.36 6.80 -8.15
C ALA A 6 29.49 6.58 -6.89
N LYS A 7 28.23 7.06 -6.90
CA LYS A 7 27.25 6.80 -5.85
C LYS A 7 26.86 5.32 -5.74
N CYS A 8 26.81 4.59 -6.85
CA CYS A 8 26.46 3.16 -6.89
C CYS A 8 27.59 2.31 -6.27
N HIS A 9 28.83 2.63 -6.58
CA HIS A 9 30.00 1.94 -6.01
C HIS A 9 30.14 2.17 -4.51
N ARG A 10 29.72 3.34 -4.02
CA ARG A 10 29.73 3.66 -2.58
C ARG A 10 28.56 3.09 -1.79
N PHE A 11 27.53 2.55 -2.48
CA PHE A 11 26.36 1.97 -1.85
C PHE A 11 26.65 0.56 -1.34
N THR A 12 26.99 0.43 -0.06
CA THR A 12 27.39 -0.85 0.58
C THR A 12 26.45 -1.30 1.69
N ASP A 13 25.49 -0.45 2.10
CA ASP A 13 24.65 -0.68 3.30
C ASP A 13 23.79 -1.93 3.18
N ALA A 14 23.15 -2.14 2.02
CA ALA A 14 22.34 -3.33 1.78
C ALA A 14 23.19 -4.63 1.81
N ARG A 15 24.42 -4.59 1.24
CA ARG A 15 25.35 -5.72 1.28
C ARG A 15 25.77 -6.05 2.71
N ALA A 16 25.99 -5.03 3.53
CA ALA A 16 26.31 -5.20 4.94
C ALA A 16 25.14 -5.84 5.71
N ALA A 17 23.90 -5.39 5.48
CA ALA A 17 22.72 -6.02 6.07
C ALA A 17 22.53 -7.48 5.60
N MET A 18 22.80 -7.78 4.34
CA MET A 18 22.79 -9.15 3.79
C MET A 18 23.83 -10.04 4.47
N SER A 19 25.06 -9.57 4.65
CA SER A 19 26.13 -10.34 5.29
C SER A 19 25.85 -10.64 6.78
N LEU A 20 25.04 -9.79 7.44
CA LEU A 20 24.56 -9.97 8.81
C LEU A 20 23.29 -10.84 8.91
N GLY A 21 22.71 -11.27 7.79
CA GLY A 21 21.47 -12.02 7.77
C GLY A 21 20.22 -11.25 8.24
N ILE A 22 20.30 -9.91 8.31
CA ILE A 22 19.20 -9.03 8.77
C ILE A 22 18.56 -8.23 7.64
N TYR A 23 18.77 -8.62 6.37
CA TYR A 23 18.20 -7.96 5.20
C TYR A 23 16.78 -8.49 4.91
N PRO A 24 15.71 -7.69 5.08
CA PRO A 24 14.33 -8.16 5.03
C PRO A 24 13.72 -8.19 3.63
N TYR A 25 14.37 -7.58 2.64
CA TYR A 25 13.79 -7.29 1.34
C TYR A 25 14.14 -8.34 0.29
N PHE A 26 13.33 -8.40 -0.79
CA PHE A 26 13.55 -9.30 -1.95
C PHE A 26 13.66 -10.78 -1.57
N ALA A 27 12.93 -11.23 -0.54
CA ALA A 27 12.88 -12.64 -0.16
C ALA A 27 12.14 -13.45 -1.25
N PRO A 28 12.78 -14.46 -1.89
CA PRO A 28 12.14 -15.23 -2.96
C PRO A 28 11.17 -16.25 -2.37
N ILE A 29 9.89 -16.13 -2.71
CA ILE A 29 8.85 -17.09 -2.36
C ILE A 29 8.77 -18.15 -3.46
N SER A 30 8.81 -19.43 -3.09
CA SER A 30 8.81 -20.57 -4.02
C SER A 30 7.45 -21.28 -4.17
N THR A 31 6.40 -20.74 -3.51
CA THR A 31 5.02 -21.23 -3.58
C THR A 31 4.08 -20.16 -4.12
N GLY A 32 2.79 -20.50 -4.29
CA GLY A 32 1.75 -19.49 -4.50
C GLY A 32 1.60 -18.56 -3.30
N GLN A 33 1.09 -17.36 -3.56
CA GLN A 33 0.82 -16.36 -2.52
C GLN A 33 -0.42 -16.77 -1.70
N SER A 34 -0.20 -17.19 -0.45
CA SER A 34 -1.23 -17.61 0.49
C SER A 34 -0.90 -17.12 1.91
N SER A 35 -1.67 -17.55 2.91
CA SER A 35 -1.39 -17.28 4.32
C SER A 35 -0.14 -18.00 4.83
N GLU A 36 0.28 -19.05 4.13
CA GLU A 36 1.54 -19.75 4.34
C GLU A 36 2.31 -19.84 3.02
N VAL A 37 3.62 -19.63 3.09
CA VAL A 37 4.52 -19.70 1.93
C VAL A 37 5.81 -20.43 2.29
N VAL A 38 6.55 -20.86 1.26
CA VAL A 38 7.91 -21.39 1.41
C VAL A 38 8.92 -20.36 0.93
N ILE A 39 9.86 -19.99 1.80
CA ILE A 39 10.98 -19.09 1.50
C ILE A 39 12.27 -19.81 1.84
N ARG A 40 13.13 -20.04 0.83
CA ARG A 40 14.42 -20.74 0.99
C ARG A 40 14.27 -22.13 1.66
N GLY A 41 13.21 -22.85 1.33
CA GLY A 41 12.92 -24.18 1.87
C GLY A 41 12.19 -24.20 3.21
N GLU A 42 11.98 -23.07 3.85
CA GLU A 42 11.29 -22.98 5.13
C GLU A 42 9.85 -22.46 5.00
N ARG A 43 8.92 -23.08 5.72
CA ARG A 43 7.53 -22.60 5.81
C ARG A 43 7.46 -21.38 6.69
N LYS A 44 6.72 -20.37 6.23
CA LYS A 44 6.48 -19.12 6.96
C LYS A 44 5.01 -18.72 6.89
N ILE A 45 4.43 -18.31 8.00
CA ILE A 45 3.11 -17.68 8.04
C ILE A 45 3.28 -16.21 7.65
N VAL A 46 2.53 -15.78 6.64
CA VAL A 46 2.63 -14.44 6.06
C VAL A 46 1.67 -13.50 6.76
N CYS A 47 2.16 -12.43 7.36
CA CYS A 47 1.33 -11.34 7.89
C CYS A 47 1.73 -9.98 7.33
N CYS A 48 2.12 -9.91 6.05
CA CYS A 48 2.47 -8.66 5.37
C CYS A 48 1.93 -8.59 3.92
N SER A 49 1.09 -9.54 3.52
CA SER A 49 0.51 -9.56 2.18
C SER A 49 -0.70 -8.61 2.09
N ASN A 50 -0.84 -7.93 0.95
CA ASN A 50 -2.01 -7.13 0.63
C ASN A 50 -3.12 -7.93 -0.08
N ASN A 51 -3.02 -9.25 -0.14
CA ASN A 51 -4.03 -10.16 -0.72
C ASN A 51 -5.24 -10.31 0.23
N TYR A 52 -5.87 -9.21 0.58
CA TYR A 52 -6.87 -9.11 1.67
C TYR A 52 -7.96 -10.18 1.63
N LEU A 53 -8.53 -10.44 0.45
CA LEU A 53 -9.60 -11.43 0.27
C LEU A 53 -9.08 -12.85 -0.02
N GLY A 54 -7.76 -13.03 -0.17
CA GLY A 54 -7.14 -14.34 -0.43
C GLY A 54 -7.39 -14.88 -1.85
N LEU A 55 -7.58 -14.01 -2.84
CA LEU A 55 -8.04 -14.41 -4.18
C LEU A 55 -6.94 -14.86 -5.13
N THR A 56 -5.65 -14.68 -4.82
CA THR A 56 -4.55 -15.06 -5.73
C THR A 56 -4.55 -16.54 -6.11
N MET A 57 -5.04 -17.40 -5.23
CA MET A 57 -5.14 -18.85 -5.45
C MET A 57 -6.58 -19.33 -5.70
N HIS A 58 -7.54 -18.39 -5.84
CA HIS A 58 -8.95 -18.74 -6.01
C HIS A 58 -9.20 -19.48 -7.33
N PRO A 59 -9.90 -20.63 -7.32
CA PRO A 59 -10.07 -21.48 -8.52
C PRO A 59 -10.69 -20.73 -9.71
N ARG A 60 -11.73 -19.92 -9.48
CA ARG A 60 -12.42 -19.15 -10.53
C ARG A 60 -11.50 -18.12 -11.17
N VAL A 61 -10.67 -17.44 -10.36
CA VAL A 61 -9.71 -16.44 -10.85
C VAL A 61 -8.66 -17.13 -11.73
N ARG A 62 -8.09 -18.25 -11.28
CA ARG A 62 -7.11 -19.02 -12.04
C ARG A 62 -7.68 -19.57 -13.36
N GLU A 63 -8.91 -20.09 -13.34
CA GLU A 63 -9.58 -20.59 -14.53
C GLU A 63 -9.85 -19.48 -15.56
N ALA A 64 -10.27 -18.30 -15.12
CA ALA A 64 -10.47 -17.15 -16.00
C ALA A 64 -9.16 -16.75 -16.70
N VAL A 65 -8.04 -16.74 -15.96
CA VAL A 65 -6.70 -16.51 -16.52
C VAL A 65 -6.38 -17.52 -17.62
N CYS A 66 -6.56 -18.82 -17.35
CA CYS A 66 -6.29 -19.88 -18.32
C CYS A 66 -7.16 -19.73 -19.59
N LYS A 67 -8.44 -19.42 -19.45
CA LYS A 67 -9.34 -19.16 -20.59
C LYS A 67 -8.89 -17.96 -21.41
N ALA A 68 -8.50 -16.87 -20.76
CA ALA A 68 -8.02 -15.68 -21.46
C ALA A 68 -6.73 -15.94 -22.25
N VAL A 69 -5.79 -16.70 -21.68
CA VAL A 69 -4.57 -17.12 -22.40
C VAL A 69 -4.91 -17.90 -23.66
N ARG A 70 -5.84 -18.87 -23.57
CA ARG A 70 -6.26 -19.67 -24.74
C ARG A 70 -6.93 -18.83 -25.84
N LYS A 71 -7.73 -17.81 -25.46
CA LYS A 71 -8.48 -16.98 -26.42
C LYS A 71 -7.64 -15.85 -27.01
N TYR A 72 -6.89 -15.12 -26.18
CA TYR A 72 -6.24 -13.87 -26.56
C TYR A 72 -4.71 -13.95 -26.61
N GLY A 73 -4.10 -15.04 -26.14
CA GLY A 73 -2.65 -15.13 -25.95
C GLY A 73 -2.16 -14.43 -24.69
N THR A 74 -0.86 -14.12 -24.66
CA THR A 74 -0.16 -13.66 -23.44
C THR A 74 -0.02 -12.15 -23.32
N SER A 75 -0.20 -11.39 -24.41
CA SER A 75 0.07 -9.95 -24.46
C SER A 75 -0.75 -9.26 -25.57
N CYS A 76 -0.93 -7.95 -25.44
CA CYS A 76 -1.50 -7.11 -26.49
C CYS A 76 -0.44 -6.50 -27.41
N THR A 77 0.85 -6.54 -27.07
CA THR A 77 2.00 -6.01 -27.80
C THR A 77 1.91 -4.53 -28.24
N GLY A 78 0.94 -3.78 -27.72
CA GLY A 78 0.70 -2.36 -28.01
C GLY A 78 0.03 -1.64 -26.87
N SER A 79 -0.01 -0.30 -26.94
CA SER A 79 -0.77 0.53 -25.98
C SER A 79 -2.26 0.52 -26.29
N ARG A 80 -3.08 0.87 -25.27
CA ARG A 80 -4.53 1.07 -25.43
C ARG A 80 -4.88 2.09 -26.54
N PHE A 81 -4.03 3.08 -26.72
CA PHE A 81 -4.22 4.15 -27.69
C PHE A 81 -4.03 3.71 -29.15
N LEU A 82 -3.23 2.68 -29.40
CA LEU A 82 -2.93 2.17 -30.74
C LEU A 82 -3.61 0.83 -31.00
N SER A 83 -2.85 -0.26 -30.88
CA SER A 83 -3.29 -1.61 -31.29
C SER A 83 -3.56 -2.55 -30.11
N GLY A 84 -3.40 -2.08 -28.86
CA GLY A 84 -3.47 -2.93 -27.66
C GLY A 84 -4.84 -2.93 -26.95
N SER A 85 -5.90 -2.37 -27.52
CA SER A 85 -7.25 -2.46 -26.95
C SER A 85 -7.95 -3.74 -27.39
N LEU A 86 -8.46 -4.48 -26.39
CA LEU A 86 -9.30 -5.66 -26.58
C LEU A 86 -10.70 -5.39 -26.02
N ASP A 87 -11.71 -6.14 -26.52
CA ASP A 87 -13.06 -6.19 -25.97
C ASP A 87 -13.05 -6.46 -24.46
N LEU A 88 -12.18 -7.33 -23.99
CA LEU A 88 -12.00 -7.68 -22.57
C LEU A 88 -11.65 -6.46 -21.68
N HIS A 89 -10.90 -5.48 -22.19
CA HIS A 89 -10.59 -4.26 -21.44
C HIS A 89 -11.85 -3.42 -21.23
N GLU A 90 -12.62 -3.20 -22.30
CA GLU A 90 -13.86 -2.42 -22.23
C GLU A 90 -14.92 -3.09 -21.34
N GLU A 91 -15.01 -4.42 -21.40
CA GLU A 91 -15.89 -5.19 -20.51
C GLU A 91 -15.51 -5.00 -19.05
N ALA A 92 -14.20 -5.07 -18.73
CA ALA A 92 -13.68 -4.85 -17.37
C ALA A 92 -13.95 -3.42 -16.89
N GLU A 93 -13.74 -2.40 -17.76
CA GLU A 93 -14.03 -0.99 -17.47
C GLU A 93 -15.52 -0.76 -17.18
N ARG A 94 -16.42 -1.27 -18.03
CA ARG A 94 -17.87 -1.18 -17.80
C ARG A 94 -18.31 -1.91 -16.53
N LYS A 95 -17.72 -3.08 -16.26
CA LYS A 95 -18.02 -3.87 -15.06
C LYS A 95 -17.59 -3.14 -13.79
N PHE A 96 -16.39 -2.58 -13.80
CA PHE A 96 -15.86 -1.84 -12.68
C PHE A 96 -16.67 -0.54 -12.44
N ALA A 97 -16.99 0.22 -13.47
CA ALA A 97 -17.81 1.43 -13.38
C ALA A 97 -19.16 1.14 -12.69
N ARG A 98 -19.85 0.08 -13.13
CA ARG A 98 -21.11 -0.36 -12.49
C ARG A 98 -20.92 -0.75 -11.02
N PHE A 99 -19.86 -1.50 -10.71
CA PHE A 99 -19.57 -1.91 -9.34
C PHE A 99 -19.34 -0.72 -8.42
N ILE A 100 -18.50 0.25 -8.84
CA ILE A 100 -18.15 1.42 -8.04
C ILE A 100 -19.20 2.53 -8.10
N LYS A 101 -20.30 2.35 -8.84
CA LYS A 101 -21.38 3.32 -9.06
C LYS A 101 -20.91 4.65 -9.68
N LYS A 102 -20.06 4.58 -10.67
CA LYS A 102 -19.62 5.72 -11.48
C LYS A 102 -20.07 5.55 -12.93
N GLU A 103 -20.15 6.66 -13.67
CA GLU A 103 -20.58 6.66 -15.08
C GLU A 103 -19.62 5.91 -15.97
N SER A 104 -18.32 6.11 -15.75
CA SER A 104 -17.26 5.54 -16.58
C SER A 104 -16.05 5.15 -15.74
N ALA A 105 -15.24 4.22 -16.26
CA ALA A 105 -13.96 3.83 -15.69
C ALA A 105 -12.94 3.57 -16.81
N LEU A 106 -11.66 3.71 -16.45
CA LEU A 106 -10.53 3.51 -17.35
C LEU A 106 -9.48 2.63 -16.69
N LEU A 107 -9.05 1.58 -17.39
CA LEU A 107 -8.08 0.59 -16.92
C LEU A 107 -6.65 0.95 -17.36
N PHE A 108 -5.75 0.99 -16.39
CA PHE A 108 -4.30 1.18 -16.56
C PHE A 108 -3.54 -0.11 -16.20
N THR A 109 -2.27 -0.17 -16.60
CA THR A 109 -1.40 -1.33 -16.33
C THR A 109 -1.01 -1.50 -14.86
N THR A 110 -1.01 -0.44 -14.06
CA THR A 110 -0.77 -0.49 -12.61
C THR A 110 -1.50 0.64 -11.90
N GLY A 111 -1.76 0.50 -10.60
CA GLY A 111 -2.26 1.62 -9.79
C GLY A 111 -1.30 2.82 -9.75
N HIS A 112 0.02 2.58 -9.78
CA HIS A 112 1.02 3.64 -9.87
C HIS A 112 0.84 4.50 -11.14
N HIS A 113 0.62 3.84 -12.29
CA HIS A 113 0.35 4.52 -13.56
C HIS A 113 -0.99 5.28 -13.57
N VAL A 114 -1.99 4.82 -12.79
CA VAL A 114 -3.24 5.58 -12.62
C VAL A 114 -2.95 6.93 -12.00
N ASN A 115 -2.30 6.96 -10.81
CA ASN A 115 -1.99 8.21 -10.12
C ASN A 115 -1.13 9.15 -10.97
N GLN A 116 -0.07 8.63 -11.59
CA GLN A 116 0.77 9.41 -12.48
C GLN A 116 -0.01 10.01 -13.67
N GLY A 117 -0.83 9.18 -14.32
CA GLY A 117 -1.57 9.59 -15.52
C GLY A 117 -2.70 10.54 -15.22
N VAL A 118 -3.50 10.27 -14.20
CA VAL A 118 -4.65 11.08 -13.80
C VAL A 118 -4.20 12.45 -13.31
N ILE A 119 -3.29 12.49 -12.34
CA ILE A 119 -2.86 13.76 -11.74
C ILE A 119 -2.14 14.63 -12.78
N SER A 120 -1.21 14.05 -13.55
CA SER A 120 -0.48 14.82 -14.56
C SER A 120 -1.33 15.24 -15.76
N ALA A 121 -2.45 14.56 -16.05
CA ALA A 121 -3.38 14.96 -17.08
C ALA A 121 -4.33 16.08 -16.63
N LEU A 122 -4.78 16.04 -15.37
CA LEU A 122 -5.80 16.94 -14.85
C LEU A 122 -5.23 18.23 -14.27
N VAL A 123 -3.98 18.23 -13.76
CA VAL A 123 -3.41 19.39 -13.06
C VAL A 123 -2.33 20.03 -13.91
N GLY A 124 -2.65 21.17 -14.49
CA GLY A 124 -1.82 21.96 -15.40
C GLY A 124 -1.24 23.22 -14.76
N ARG A 125 -0.67 24.09 -15.61
CA ARG A 125 -0.13 25.38 -15.17
C ARG A 125 -1.24 26.30 -14.63
N GLY A 126 -1.00 26.89 -13.47
CA GLY A 126 -1.95 27.75 -12.79
C GLY A 126 -2.97 27.01 -11.92
N GLU A 127 -2.88 25.69 -11.86
CA GLU A 127 -3.73 24.82 -11.04
C GLU A 127 -2.94 24.19 -9.88
N VAL A 128 -3.64 23.64 -8.90
CA VAL A 128 -3.02 23.13 -7.67
C VAL A 128 -3.52 21.73 -7.35
N VAL A 129 -2.61 20.80 -7.02
CA VAL A 129 -2.93 19.54 -6.37
C VAL A 129 -2.57 19.62 -4.90
N ILE A 130 -3.51 19.23 -4.03
CA ILE A 130 -3.36 19.25 -2.57
C ILE A 130 -3.42 17.81 -2.07
N THR A 131 -2.38 17.37 -1.33
CA THR A 131 -2.24 15.99 -0.88
C THR A 131 -1.99 15.92 0.63
N ASP A 132 -2.35 14.78 1.24
CA ASP A 132 -1.89 14.46 2.60
C ASP A 132 -0.39 14.19 2.62
N ARG A 133 0.26 14.46 3.74
CA ARG A 133 1.71 14.18 3.88
C ARG A 133 2.09 12.71 3.85
N LEU A 134 1.15 11.84 4.21
CA LEU A 134 1.36 10.39 4.24
C LEU A 134 0.81 9.66 2.99
N ASP A 135 0.30 10.40 2.02
CA ASP A 135 -0.14 9.84 0.75
C ASP A 135 0.95 9.02 0.05
N HIS A 136 0.50 8.01 -0.66
CA HIS A 136 1.37 7.06 -1.36
C HIS A 136 2.32 7.75 -2.35
N ALA A 137 3.55 7.22 -2.48
CA ALA A 137 4.58 7.78 -3.34
C ALA A 137 4.14 7.99 -4.80
N SER A 138 3.22 7.17 -5.32
CA SER A 138 2.69 7.33 -6.68
C SER A 138 1.86 8.61 -6.88
N ILE A 139 1.17 9.08 -5.84
CA ILE A 139 0.46 10.36 -5.83
C ILE A 139 1.49 11.49 -5.94
N ILE A 140 2.52 11.44 -5.10
CA ILE A 140 3.61 12.43 -5.12
C ILE A 140 4.35 12.44 -6.46
N ASP A 141 4.58 11.28 -7.07
CA ASP A 141 5.19 11.19 -8.40
C ASP A 141 4.27 11.76 -9.48
N GLY A 142 2.96 11.50 -9.40
CA GLY A 142 1.96 12.13 -10.27
C GLY A 142 1.96 13.65 -10.15
N CYS A 143 2.03 14.19 -8.92
CA CYS A 143 2.16 15.63 -8.68
C CYS A 143 3.43 16.22 -9.28
N ARG A 144 4.56 15.51 -9.19
CA ARG A 144 5.84 15.96 -9.78
C ARG A 144 5.84 15.93 -11.30
N LEU A 145 5.07 15.05 -11.91
CA LEU A 145 4.93 14.95 -13.36
C LEU A 145 3.91 15.96 -13.91
N SER A 146 3.05 16.52 -13.06
CA SER A 146 2.14 17.60 -13.43
C SER A 146 2.89 18.92 -13.63
N PHE A 147 2.29 19.86 -14.35
CA PHE A 147 2.79 21.23 -14.46
C PHE A 147 2.18 22.19 -13.43
N GLY A 148 1.29 21.67 -12.55
CA GLY A 148 0.66 22.43 -11.49
C GLY A 148 1.52 22.58 -10.24
N GLU A 149 1.03 23.37 -9.30
CA GLU A 149 1.64 23.47 -7.98
C GLU A 149 1.21 22.31 -7.12
N MET A 150 2.14 21.80 -6.27
CA MET A 150 1.83 20.79 -5.26
C MET A 150 1.84 21.43 -3.88
N ALA A 151 0.74 21.30 -3.15
CA ALA A 151 0.63 21.65 -1.73
C ALA A 151 0.39 20.38 -0.91
N ARG A 152 0.85 20.40 0.35
CA ARG A 152 0.68 19.25 1.27
C ARG A 152 0.17 19.72 2.61
N PHE A 153 -0.87 19.07 3.10
CA PHE A 153 -1.37 19.28 4.47
C PHE A 153 -0.90 18.17 5.42
N ARG A 154 -0.93 18.46 6.72
CA ARG A 154 -0.58 17.49 7.75
C ARG A 154 -1.61 16.36 7.79
N HIS A 155 -1.12 15.16 8.04
CA HIS A 155 -1.93 13.93 8.03
C HIS A 155 -3.23 14.08 8.83
N ASN A 156 -4.35 13.86 8.15
CA ASN A 156 -5.73 13.96 8.67
C ASN A 156 -6.02 15.26 9.43
N ASP A 157 -5.27 16.35 9.19
CA ASP A 157 -5.45 17.66 9.82
C ASP A 157 -6.32 18.58 8.95
N MET A 158 -7.60 18.61 9.23
CA MET A 158 -8.57 19.38 8.45
C MET A 158 -8.39 20.90 8.58
N ALA A 159 -7.84 21.39 9.70
CA ALA A 159 -7.51 22.80 9.84
C ALA A 159 -6.32 23.19 8.94
N ASP A 160 -5.38 22.28 8.75
CA ASP A 160 -4.27 22.50 7.82
C ASP A 160 -4.71 22.39 6.36
N LEU A 161 -5.64 21.47 6.05
CA LEU A 161 -6.27 21.39 4.71
C LEU A 161 -7.02 22.69 4.39
N ASP A 162 -7.83 23.20 5.32
CA ASP A 162 -8.56 24.47 5.14
C ASP A 162 -7.61 25.65 4.87
N ARG A 163 -6.49 25.73 5.61
CA ARG A 163 -5.43 26.73 5.34
C ARG A 163 -4.83 26.58 3.94
N CYS A 164 -4.56 25.34 3.51
CA CYS A 164 -4.07 25.09 2.16
C CYS A 164 -5.07 25.54 1.11
N LEU A 165 -6.35 25.19 1.28
CA LEU A 165 -7.41 25.55 0.34
C LEU A 165 -7.61 27.07 0.26
N THR A 166 -7.58 27.76 1.41
CA THR A 166 -7.67 29.24 1.51
C THR A 166 -6.49 29.91 0.81
N ARG A 167 -5.26 29.40 0.97
CA ARG A 167 -4.08 29.94 0.30
C ARG A 167 -4.16 29.94 -1.21
N TYR A 168 -4.90 29.00 -1.78
CA TYR A 168 -5.09 28.84 -3.22
C TYR A 168 -6.54 29.11 -3.66
N ALA A 169 -7.22 30.04 -2.98
CA ALA A 169 -8.63 30.35 -3.23
C ALA A 169 -8.93 30.73 -4.70
N ASP A 170 -7.98 31.38 -5.35
CA ASP A 170 -8.05 31.90 -6.72
C ASP A 170 -7.73 30.86 -7.81
N LYS A 171 -7.29 29.63 -7.42
CA LYS A 171 -6.86 28.61 -8.39
C LYS A 171 -7.81 27.42 -8.45
N PRO A 172 -7.97 26.77 -9.62
CA PRO A 172 -8.57 25.45 -9.70
C PRO A 172 -7.75 24.44 -8.87
N LYS A 173 -8.45 23.58 -8.13
CA LYS A 173 -7.83 22.70 -7.11
C LYS A 173 -8.33 21.27 -7.23
N LEU A 174 -7.38 20.30 -7.14
CA LEU A 174 -7.66 18.90 -6.95
C LEU A 174 -7.08 18.46 -5.59
N ILE A 175 -7.93 17.95 -4.71
CA ILE A 175 -7.49 17.22 -3.51
C ILE A 175 -7.32 15.77 -3.91
N VAL A 176 -6.17 15.18 -3.61
CA VAL A 176 -5.90 13.73 -3.77
C VAL A 176 -5.52 13.19 -2.42
N VAL A 177 -6.13 12.08 -1.99
CA VAL A 177 -5.91 11.47 -0.67
C VAL A 177 -6.03 9.96 -0.74
N ASP A 178 -5.15 9.24 -0.02
CA ASP A 178 -5.34 7.80 0.23
C ASP A 178 -6.61 7.58 1.07
N GLY A 179 -7.49 6.68 0.66
CA GLY A 179 -8.67 6.31 1.43
C GLY A 179 -8.31 5.55 2.71
N VAL A 180 -7.31 4.66 2.60
CA VAL A 180 -6.69 3.95 3.72
C VAL A 180 -5.17 4.09 3.60
N PHE A 181 -4.54 4.64 4.63
CA PHE A 181 -3.09 4.87 4.63
C PHE A 181 -2.30 3.59 4.87
N SER A 182 -1.41 3.29 3.96
CA SER A 182 -0.76 1.98 3.83
C SER A 182 0.18 1.62 4.98
N MET A 183 0.68 2.59 5.73
CA MET A 183 1.62 2.39 6.84
C MET A 183 0.94 2.56 8.21
N GLU A 184 -0.03 3.44 8.32
CA GLU A 184 -0.74 3.75 9.57
C GLU A 184 -1.95 2.81 9.79
N GLY A 185 -2.59 2.37 8.70
CA GLY A 185 -3.77 1.52 8.76
C GLY A 185 -5.04 2.27 9.21
N ASP A 186 -5.02 3.59 9.18
CA ASP A 186 -6.18 4.44 9.45
C ASP A 186 -6.89 4.87 8.15
N ILE A 187 -8.06 5.47 8.31
CA ILE A 187 -8.93 5.90 7.22
C ILE A 187 -8.86 7.43 7.12
N CYS A 188 -8.91 7.98 5.91
CA CYS A 188 -9.02 9.43 5.74
C CYS A 188 -10.35 9.96 6.26
N THR A 189 -10.37 11.20 6.72
CA THR A 189 -11.58 11.89 7.18
C THR A 189 -12.39 12.42 5.98
N LEU A 190 -12.78 11.52 5.07
CA LEU A 190 -13.44 11.89 3.79
C LEU A 190 -14.64 12.82 3.95
N PRO A 191 -15.54 12.68 4.96
CA PRO A 191 -16.65 13.60 5.14
C PRO A 191 -16.21 15.06 5.30
N ASP A 192 -15.17 15.31 6.08
CA ASP A 192 -14.64 16.66 6.29
C ASP A 192 -13.88 17.18 5.06
N ILE A 193 -13.14 16.30 4.38
CA ILE A 193 -12.46 16.63 3.13
C ILE A 193 -13.48 17.08 2.07
N ILE A 194 -14.58 16.34 1.88
CA ILE A 194 -15.65 16.68 0.93
C ILE A 194 -16.33 18.01 1.33
N ARG A 195 -16.60 18.21 2.62
CA ARG A 195 -17.18 19.46 3.13
C ARG A 195 -16.28 20.66 2.79
N LEU A 196 -14.98 20.57 3.07
CA LEU A 196 -14.01 21.61 2.75
C LEU A 196 -13.85 21.81 1.25
N ALA A 197 -13.79 20.73 0.49
CA ALA A 197 -13.72 20.79 -0.97
C ALA A 197 -14.88 21.59 -1.57
N LYS A 198 -16.12 21.31 -1.12
CA LYS A 198 -17.32 22.06 -1.56
C LYS A 198 -17.24 23.55 -1.20
N MET A 199 -16.79 23.87 0.01
CA MET A 199 -16.65 25.27 0.47
C MET A 199 -15.64 26.06 -0.37
N HIS A 200 -14.58 25.43 -0.81
CA HIS A 200 -13.47 26.06 -1.56
C HIS A 200 -13.50 25.81 -3.07
N GLY A 201 -14.53 25.16 -3.60
CA GLY A 201 -14.63 24.83 -5.03
C GLY A 201 -13.55 23.90 -5.53
N ALA A 202 -13.09 22.97 -4.69
CA ALA A 202 -12.12 21.95 -5.05
C ALA A 202 -12.80 20.66 -5.51
N ARG A 203 -12.09 19.85 -6.32
CA ARG A 203 -12.46 18.47 -6.68
C ARG A 203 -11.70 17.48 -5.82
N VAL A 204 -12.26 16.28 -5.65
CA VAL A 204 -11.69 15.24 -4.78
C VAL A 204 -11.48 13.94 -5.54
N MET A 205 -10.26 13.42 -5.48
CA MET A 205 -9.87 12.09 -5.91
C MET A 205 -9.46 11.28 -4.67
N VAL A 206 -10.05 10.09 -4.51
CA VAL A 206 -9.68 9.14 -3.44
C VAL A 206 -8.92 7.98 -4.05
N ASP A 207 -7.74 7.67 -3.50
CA ASP A 207 -6.98 6.46 -3.79
C ASP A 207 -7.43 5.33 -2.86
N ASP A 208 -8.31 4.48 -3.35
CA ASP A 208 -8.88 3.34 -2.64
C ASP A 208 -8.06 2.04 -2.85
N ALA A 209 -6.77 2.15 -3.10
CA ALA A 209 -5.90 1.00 -3.31
C ALA A 209 -5.93 0.00 -2.14
N HIS A 210 -6.09 0.46 -0.90
CA HIS A 210 -6.22 -0.37 0.30
C HIS A 210 -7.67 -0.52 0.80
N ALA A 211 -8.60 0.24 0.25
CA ALA A 211 -10.00 0.24 0.69
C ALA A 211 -10.91 -0.66 -0.15
N LEU A 212 -10.61 -0.81 -1.45
CA LEU A 212 -11.39 -1.70 -2.33
C LEU A 212 -11.39 -3.14 -1.81
N GLY A 213 -12.57 -3.73 -1.68
CA GLY A 213 -12.78 -5.08 -1.13
C GLY A 213 -12.66 -5.15 0.39
N VAL A 214 -12.36 -4.03 1.07
CA VAL A 214 -12.15 -3.91 2.51
C VAL A 214 -13.23 -3.05 3.16
N LEU A 215 -13.37 -1.81 2.73
CA LEU A 215 -14.31 -0.84 3.29
C LEU A 215 -15.66 -0.84 2.55
N GLY A 216 -16.68 -0.45 3.29
CA GLY A 216 -18.07 -0.36 2.82
C GLY A 216 -18.81 -1.70 2.86
N PRO A 217 -20.15 -1.66 2.93
CA PRO A 217 -20.98 -2.87 3.05
C PRO A 217 -20.85 -3.81 1.83
N ASN A 218 -20.59 -3.28 0.63
CA ASN A 218 -20.35 -4.07 -0.57
C ASN A 218 -18.85 -4.15 -0.97
N GLY A 219 -17.95 -3.52 -0.19
CA GLY A 219 -16.51 -3.50 -0.49
C GLY A 219 -16.13 -2.53 -1.61
N ARG A 220 -16.90 -1.47 -1.83
CA ARG A 220 -16.62 -0.46 -2.86
C ARG A 220 -15.59 0.59 -2.44
N GLY A 221 -15.14 0.56 -1.18
CA GLY A 221 -14.09 1.43 -0.67
C GLY A 221 -14.58 2.55 0.23
N THR A 222 -13.75 3.59 0.35
CA THR A 222 -13.92 4.67 1.32
C THR A 222 -15.16 5.52 1.06
N ALA A 223 -15.47 5.81 -0.19
CA ALA A 223 -16.66 6.59 -0.55
C ALA A 223 -17.94 5.87 -0.12
N GLU A 224 -18.04 4.54 -0.32
CA GLU A 224 -19.18 3.75 0.17
C GLU A 224 -19.22 3.69 1.69
N HIS A 225 -18.06 3.57 2.34
CA HIS A 225 -17.96 3.50 3.81
C HIS A 225 -18.62 4.69 4.49
N PHE A 226 -18.52 5.88 3.88
CA PHE A 226 -19.09 7.13 4.39
C PHE A 226 -20.39 7.54 3.69
N ASN A 227 -20.92 6.75 2.75
CA ASN A 227 -22.08 7.08 1.89
C ASN A 227 -21.87 8.38 1.10
N LEU A 228 -20.68 8.58 0.53
CA LEU A 228 -20.24 9.75 -0.22
C LEU A 228 -19.86 9.41 -1.68
N GLU A 229 -20.43 8.31 -2.24
CA GLU A 229 -20.12 7.90 -3.61
C GLU A 229 -20.49 8.97 -4.65
N ALA A 230 -21.59 9.72 -4.42
CA ALA A 230 -22.01 10.78 -5.32
C ALA A 230 -21.11 12.03 -5.24
N GLU A 231 -20.58 12.33 -4.06
CA GLU A 231 -19.77 13.54 -3.80
C GLU A 231 -18.29 13.38 -4.08
N THR A 232 -17.79 12.15 -4.20
CA THR A 232 -16.40 11.87 -4.56
C THR A 232 -16.25 11.94 -6.07
N ASP A 233 -15.48 12.90 -6.61
CA ASP A 233 -15.39 13.12 -8.07
C ASP A 233 -14.69 11.97 -8.78
N LEU A 234 -13.55 11.50 -8.26
CA LEU A 234 -12.76 10.42 -8.82
C LEU A 234 -12.41 9.37 -7.76
N ILE A 235 -12.54 8.12 -8.13
CA ILE A 235 -12.09 6.98 -7.31
C ILE A 235 -11.02 6.23 -8.10
N MET A 236 -9.83 6.16 -7.54
CA MET A 236 -8.73 5.35 -8.03
C MET A 236 -8.64 4.06 -7.23
N VAL A 237 -8.34 2.93 -7.88
CA VAL A 237 -8.04 1.66 -7.22
C VAL A 237 -6.88 0.95 -7.88
N THR A 238 -6.22 0.05 -7.13
CA THR A 238 -5.28 -0.92 -7.70
C THR A 238 -5.86 -2.33 -7.70
N ALA A 239 -5.56 -3.09 -8.75
CA ALA A 239 -5.92 -4.50 -8.82
C ALA A 239 -4.89 -5.42 -8.13
N SER A 240 -3.77 -4.87 -7.64
CA SER A 240 -2.66 -5.66 -7.10
C SER A 240 -2.85 -6.12 -5.64
N LYS A 241 -4.02 -5.88 -5.07
CA LYS A 241 -4.35 -6.22 -3.68
C LYS A 241 -5.59 -7.12 -3.62
N SER A 242 -6.75 -6.60 -3.23
CA SER A 242 -7.99 -7.38 -3.12
C SER A 242 -8.43 -8.08 -4.42
N LEU A 243 -8.10 -7.52 -5.60
CA LEU A 243 -8.43 -8.13 -6.90
C LEU A 243 -7.37 -9.12 -7.41
N ALA A 244 -6.34 -9.43 -6.62
CA ALA A 244 -5.39 -10.53 -6.84
C ALA A 244 -4.70 -10.56 -8.21
N SER A 245 -4.51 -9.40 -8.86
CA SER A 245 -3.92 -9.28 -10.19
C SER A 245 -2.88 -8.15 -10.23
N ILE A 246 -2.64 -7.59 -11.38
CA ILE A 246 -1.97 -6.29 -11.59
C ILE A 246 -2.90 -5.42 -12.40
N GLY A 247 -2.74 -4.10 -12.34
CA GLY A 247 -3.59 -3.14 -12.99
C GLY A 247 -4.10 -2.08 -12.02
N GLY A 248 -4.87 -1.15 -12.51
CA GLY A 248 -5.57 -0.15 -11.71
C GLY A 248 -6.62 0.55 -12.52
N PHE A 249 -7.63 1.10 -11.86
CA PHE A 249 -8.70 1.87 -12.47
C PHE A 249 -8.77 3.28 -11.90
N VAL A 250 -9.23 4.20 -12.71
CA VAL A 250 -9.87 5.42 -12.27
C VAL A 250 -11.32 5.40 -12.75
N ALA A 251 -12.25 5.83 -11.89
CA ALA A 251 -13.67 5.94 -12.21
C ALA A 251 -14.22 7.31 -11.80
N GLY A 252 -15.16 7.84 -12.59
CA GLY A 252 -15.76 9.16 -12.39
C GLY A 252 -16.80 9.50 -13.45
N HIS A 253 -17.05 10.79 -13.66
CA HIS A 253 -17.90 11.29 -14.74
C HIS A 253 -17.30 10.97 -16.12
N GLU A 254 -18.16 10.70 -17.10
CA GLU A 254 -17.72 10.25 -18.43
C GLU A 254 -16.77 11.23 -19.10
N GLU A 255 -17.08 12.53 -19.08
CA GLU A 255 -16.25 13.55 -19.74
C GLU A 255 -14.85 13.63 -19.12
N VAL A 256 -14.74 13.46 -17.80
CA VAL A 256 -13.46 13.48 -17.11
C VAL A 256 -12.64 12.23 -17.46
N ILE A 257 -13.27 11.07 -17.46
CA ILE A 257 -12.62 9.81 -17.86
C ILE A 257 -12.23 9.83 -19.34
N HIS A 258 -13.07 10.40 -20.19
CA HIS A 258 -12.76 10.59 -21.61
C HIS A 258 -11.54 11.51 -21.80
N TYR A 259 -11.47 12.61 -21.07
CA TYR A 259 -10.30 13.50 -21.08
C TYR A 259 -9.03 12.76 -20.63
N ILE A 260 -9.07 12.07 -19.49
CA ILE A 260 -7.94 11.28 -18.97
C ILE A 260 -7.47 10.25 -20.01
N LYS A 261 -8.39 9.56 -20.68
CA LYS A 261 -8.09 8.56 -21.72
C LYS A 261 -7.21 9.10 -22.85
N HIS A 262 -7.35 10.39 -23.18
CA HIS A 262 -6.64 11.03 -24.30
C HIS A 262 -5.41 11.83 -23.88
N PHE A 263 -5.24 12.11 -22.58
CA PHE A 263 -4.14 12.95 -22.08
C PHE A 263 -3.21 12.24 -21.08
N ALA A 264 -3.63 11.10 -20.49
CA ALA A 264 -2.80 10.38 -19.53
C ALA A 264 -1.63 9.67 -20.23
N ARG A 265 -0.44 10.27 -20.12
CA ARG A 265 0.78 9.77 -20.78
C ARG A 265 1.14 8.35 -20.33
N SER A 266 0.93 8.00 -19.06
CA SER A 266 1.18 6.66 -18.52
C SER A 266 0.23 5.59 -19.08
N LEU A 267 -0.88 5.97 -19.71
CA LEU A 267 -1.77 5.09 -20.47
C LEU A 267 -1.35 4.99 -21.94
N ILE A 268 -1.12 6.17 -22.55
CA ILE A 268 -0.89 6.28 -24.00
C ILE A 268 0.44 5.64 -24.40
N PHE A 269 1.50 5.84 -23.61
CA PHE A 269 2.86 5.44 -23.91
C PHE A 269 3.31 4.15 -23.18
N THR A 270 2.34 3.38 -22.65
CA THR A 270 2.60 2.10 -21.98
C THR A 270 1.83 0.99 -22.69
N ALA A 271 2.43 -0.20 -22.80
CA ALA A 271 1.73 -1.37 -23.31
C ALA A 271 0.50 -1.69 -22.45
N SER A 272 -0.54 -2.16 -23.08
CA SER A 272 -1.81 -2.51 -22.42
C SER A 272 -1.66 -3.61 -21.41
N LEU A 273 -2.52 -3.62 -20.41
CA LEU A 273 -2.60 -4.73 -19.45
C LEU A 273 -2.88 -6.04 -20.20
N PRO A 274 -2.07 -7.09 -19.99
CA PRO A 274 -2.25 -8.37 -20.67
C PRO A 274 -3.60 -9.02 -20.41
N PRO A 275 -4.18 -9.73 -21.39
CA PRO A 275 -5.50 -10.36 -21.28
C PRO A 275 -5.68 -11.27 -20.04
N PRO A 276 -4.69 -12.09 -19.65
CA PRO A 276 -4.80 -12.90 -18.44
C PRO A 276 -5.05 -12.11 -17.19
N GLN A 277 -4.42 -10.92 -17.07
CA GLN A 277 -4.54 -10.06 -15.91
C GLN A 277 -5.90 -9.36 -15.87
N VAL A 278 -6.42 -8.95 -17.04
CA VAL A 278 -7.78 -8.37 -17.14
C VAL A 278 -8.84 -9.40 -16.76
N ALA A 279 -8.68 -10.63 -17.22
CA ALA A 279 -9.58 -11.73 -16.85
C ALA A 279 -9.54 -12.05 -15.35
N ALA A 280 -8.34 -12.03 -14.75
CA ALA A 280 -8.18 -12.20 -13.30
C ALA A 280 -8.95 -11.12 -12.53
N ILE A 281 -8.81 -9.85 -12.93
CA ILE A 281 -9.53 -8.71 -12.32
C ILE A 281 -11.04 -8.93 -12.41
N SER A 282 -11.54 -9.25 -13.60
CA SER A 282 -12.98 -9.43 -13.82
C SER A 282 -13.55 -10.56 -12.97
N ALA A 283 -12.85 -11.69 -12.89
CA ALA A 283 -13.27 -12.84 -12.07
C ALA A 283 -13.14 -12.53 -10.56
N ALA A 284 -12.09 -11.83 -10.14
CA ALA A 284 -11.93 -11.43 -8.74
C ALA A 284 -13.02 -10.45 -8.30
N LEU A 285 -13.46 -9.56 -9.19
CA LEU A 285 -14.57 -8.64 -8.94
C LEU A 285 -15.91 -9.37 -8.78
N ASP A 286 -16.12 -10.46 -9.54
CA ASP A 286 -17.30 -11.32 -9.34
C ASP A 286 -17.25 -12.00 -7.97
N VAL A 287 -16.14 -12.63 -7.64
CA VAL A 287 -15.96 -13.30 -6.35
C VAL A 287 -16.15 -12.33 -5.18
N LEU A 288 -15.62 -11.11 -5.28
CA LEU A 288 -15.76 -10.07 -4.26
C LEU A 288 -17.25 -9.75 -3.99
N GLN A 289 -18.08 -9.74 -5.03
CA GLN A 289 -19.52 -9.46 -4.94
C GLN A 289 -20.32 -10.67 -4.46
N GLU A 290 -19.97 -11.86 -4.92
CA GLU A 290 -20.72 -13.11 -4.69
C GLU A 290 -20.34 -13.81 -3.37
N GLU A 291 -19.13 -13.52 -2.80
CA GLU A 291 -18.62 -14.11 -1.56
C GLU A 291 -18.37 -13.03 -0.48
N PRO A 292 -19.42 -12.30 -0.02
CA PRO A 292 -19.29 -11.23 0.99
C PRO A 292 -18.75 -11.74 2.34
N GLU A 293 -18.87 -13.04 2.63
CA GLU A 293 -18.33 -13.68 3.82
C GLU A 293 -16.81 -13.56 3.92
N ARG A 294 -16.08 -13.43 2.80
CA ARG A 294 -14.63 -13.17 2.82
C ARG A 294 -14.32 -11.83 3.49
N ARG A 295 -15.09 -10.79 3.14
CA ARG A 295 -14.92 -9.47 3.77
C ARG A 295 -15.34 -9.52 5.24
N ALA A 296 -16.42 -10.20 5.57
CA ALA A 296 -16.86 -10.39 6.96
C ALA A 296 -15.76 -11.10 7.79
N ARG A 297 -15.17 -12.17 7.26
CA ARG A 297 -14.04 -12.88 7.88
C ARG A 297 -12.80 -12.00 8.03
N LEU A 298 -12.47 -11.21 7.02
CA LEU A 298 -11.35 -10.26 7.10
C LEU A 298 -11.53 -9.28 8.26
N TRP A 299 -12.73 -8.77 8.47
CA TRP A 299 -13.02 -7.85 9.57
C TRP A 299 -13.04 -8.53 10.94
N GLU A 300 -13.49 -9.79 11.02
CA GLU A 300 -13.37 -10.61 12.23
C GLU A 300 -11.88 -10.77 12.63
N ILE A 301 -11.05 -11.18 11.67
CA ILE A 301 -9.60 -11.31 11.85
C ILE A 301 -8.98 -9.97 12.27
N THR A 302 -9.35 -8.89 11.62
CA THR A 302 -8.86 -7.54 11.93
C THR A 302 -9.12 -7.16 13.39
N ARG A 303 -10.37 -7.31 13.84
CA ARG A 303 -10.75 -7.01 15.24
C ARG A 303 -10.00 -7.89 16.23
N ARG A 304 -9.87 -9.19 15.93
CA ARG A 304 -9.13 -10.16 16.76
C ARG A 304 -7.66 -9.75 16.90
N MET A 305 -7.00 -9.44 15.78
CA MET A 305 -5.58 -9.12 15.78
C MET A 305 -5.29 -7.76 16.41
N LEU A 306 -6.09 -6.74 16.13
CA LEU A 306 -5.99 -5.43 16.80
C LEU A 306 -6.13 -5.58 18.33
N LYS A 307 -7.16 -6.29 18.78
CA LYS A 307 -7.36 -6.56 20.20
C LYS A 307 -6.18 -7.34 20.78
N GLY A 308 -5.74 -8.41 20.11
CA GLY A 308 -4.65 -9.26 20.56
C GLY A 308 -3.34 -8.50 20.74
N PHE A 309 -2.96 -7.64 19.77
CA PHE A 309 -1.75 -6.82 19.93
C PHE A 309 -1.87 -5.79 21.05
N ARG A 310 -3.02 -5.14 21.20
CA ARG A 310 -3.26 -4.15 22.26
C ARG A 310 -3.26 -4.81 23.64
N ASP A 311 -3.88 -5.97 23.79
CA ASP A 311 -3.89 -6.76 25.04
C ASP A 311 -2.47 -7.22 25.45
N LEU A 312 -1.61 -7.52 24.46
CA LEU A 312 -0.21 -7.82 24.69
C LEU A 312 0.63 -6.60 25.07
N GLY A 313 0.12 -5.40 24.92
CA GLY A 313 0.80 -4.14 25.23
C GLY A 313 1.58 -3.53 24.07
N PHE A 314 1.37 -3.97 22.83
CA PHE A 314 1.95 -3.32 21.65
C PHE A 314 1.22 -2.02 21.30
N ASN A 315 1.99 -1.02 20.88
CA ASN A 315 1.45 0.20 20.26
C ASN A 315 1.12 -0.06 18.79
N THR A 316 -0.17 -0.02 18.46
CA THR A 316 -0.71 -0.19 17.09
C THR A 316 -1.14 1.13 16.48
N ARG A 317 -0.73 2.27 17.03
CA ARG A 317 -1.14 3.61 16.59
C ARG A 317 -2.67 3.74 16.49
N THR A 318 -3.14 4.45 15.47
CA THR A 318 -4.56 4.69 15.16
C THR A 318 -5.18 3.63 14.26
N ALA A 319 -4.48 2.50 14.03
CA ALA A 319 -4.96 1.48 13.10
C ALA A 319 -6.38 1.00 13.41
N GLU A 320 -7.18 0.92 12.37
CA GLU A 320 -8.58 0.48 12.40
C GLU A 320 -8.96 -0.41 11.21
N THR A 321 -7.99 -0.74 10.35
CA THR A 321 -8.16 -1.56 9.14
C THR A 321 -7.35 -2.87 9.23
N PRO A 322 -7.42 -3.77 8.22
CA PRO A 322 -6.58 -4.97 8.18
C PRO A 322 -5.07 -4.71 8.19
N ILE A 323 -4.63 -3.48 8.02
CA ILE A 323 -3.24 -3.05 8.17
C ILE A 323 -3.02 -2.66 9.63
N ILE A 324 -2.15 -3.38 10.32
CA ILE A 324 -1.87 -3.14 11.73
C ILE A 324 -0.36 -2.90 11.90
N PRO A 325 0.07 -1.64 12.05
CA PRO A 325 1.44 -1.32 12.45
C PRO A 325 1.67 -1.75 13.90
N VAL A 326 2.83 -2.34 14.16
CA VAL A 326 3.28 -2.71 15.51
C VAL A 326 4.57 -1.95 15.76
N VAL A 327 4.52 -0.86 16.54
CA VAL A 327 5.68 -0.02 16.83
C VAL A 327 6.66 -0.79 17.70
N VAL A 328 7.92 -0.84 17.26
CA VAL A 328 9.00 -1.55 17.96
C VAL A 328 10.15 -0.63 18.37
N GLY A 329 10.35 0.48 17.64
CA GLY A 329 11.43 1.43 17.89
C GLY A 329 12.83 0.84 17.70
N GLY A 330 13.82 1.52 18.28
CA GLY A 330 15.20 1.03 18.29
C GLY A 330 16.00 1.33 17.03
N GLY A 331 15.51 2.22 16.18
CA GLY A 331 16.15 2.60 14.93
C GLY A 331 16.14 1.46 13.90
N LEU A 332 16.84 1.67 12.81
CA LEU A 332 16.99 0.70 11.73
C LEU A 332 17.44 -0.68 12.24
N GLN A 333 18.44 -0.69 13.12
CA GLN A 333 19.00 -1.92 13.69
C GLN A 333 17.96 -2.66 14.55
N GLY A 334 17.22 -1.92 15.38
CA GLY A 334 16.19 -2.50 16.26
C GLY A 334 15.09 -3.16 15.44
N ALA A 335 14.51 -2.45 14.48
CA ALA A 335 13.45 -2.97 13.64
C ALA A 335 13.90 -4.21 12.84
N PHE A 336 15.10 -4.20 12.25
CA PHE A 336 15.62 -5.32 11.47
C PHE A 336 15.96 -6.54 12.35
N THR A 337 16.48 -6.32 13.57
CA THR A 337 16.74 -7.42 14.51
C THR A 337 15.44 -8.04 15.05
N PHE A 338 14.44 -7.20 15.31
CA PHE A 338 13.11 -7.67 15.71
C PHE A 338 12.44 -8.46 14.58
N TRP A 339 12.48 -7.94 13.35
CA TRP A 339 12.01 -8.65 12.15
C TRP A 339 12.72 -10.00 12.00
N ARG A 340 14.05 -10.04 12.13
CA ARG A 340 14.81 -11.28 11.98
C ARG A 340 14.37 -12.31 13.02
N ALA A 341 14.17 -11.92 14.26
CA ALA A 341 13.71 -12.81 15.31
C ALA A 341 12.31 -13.38 15.01
N LEU A 342 11.38 -12.57 14.47
CA LEU A 342 10.07 -13.06 14.01
C LEU A 342 10.20 -14.02 12.83
N TYR A 343 11.08 -13.69 11.89
CA TYR A 343 11.34 -14.53 10.73
C TYR A 343 11.89 -15.92 11.15
N ASP A 344 12.81 -15.96 12.11
CA ASP A 344 13.36 -17.21 12.66
C ASP A 344 12.29 -18.03 13.42
N GLU A 345 11.31 -17.37 14.03
CA GLU A 345 10.14 -17.99 14.66
C GLU A 345 9.06 -18.43 13.67
N GLY A 346 9.26 -18.27 12.36
CA GLY A 346 8.31 -18.74 11.34
C GLY A 346 7.30 -17.67 10.85
N VAL A 347 7.44 -16.40 11.23
CA VAL A 347 6.55 -15.30 10.82
C VAL A 347 7.21 -14.44 9.75
N PHE A 348 6.58 -14.32 8.57
CA PHE A 348 7.02 -13.41 7.52
C PHE A 348 6.21 -12.12 7.56
N CYS A 349 6.89 -11.02 7.93
CA CYS A 349 6.34 -9.67 8.08
C CYS A 349 7.29 -8.64 7.47
N SER A 350 6.91 -7.35 7.47
CA SER A 350 7.68 -6.28 6.83
C SER A 350 8.08 -5.21 7.85
N PRO A 351 9.39 -4.99 8.10
CA PRO A 351 9.83 -3.86 8.90
C PRO A 351 9.70 -2.56 8.09
N VAL A 352 9.27 -1.50 8.76
CA VAL A 352 9.18 -0.14 8.23
C VAL A 352 10.04 0.76 9.10
N VAL A 353 10.90 1.52 8.45
CA VAL A 353 11.94 2.32 9.09
C VAL A 353 12.03 3.70 8.44
N PRO A 354 12.67 4.69 9.09
CA PRO A 354 12.85 6.00 8.47
C PRO A 354 13.46 5.92 7.06
N PRO A 355 13.00 6.79 6.14
CA PRO A 355 12.10 7.93 6.34
C PRO A 355 10.60 7.63 6.11
N ALA A 356 10.20 6.37 5.96
CA ALA A 356 8.80 5.99 5.80
C ALA A 356 8.00 6.18 7.12
N VAL A 357 8.71 6.21 8.25
CA VAL A 357 8.18 6.58 9.57
C VAL A 357 9.20 7.51 10.25
N PRO A 358 8.80 8.32 11.27
CA PRO A 358 9.73 9.11 12.08
C PRO A 358 10.79 8.26 12.79
N GLU A 359 11.95 8.87 13.11
CA GLU A 359 12.97 8.22 13.94
C GLU A 359 12.41 7.93 15.35
N GLY A 360 12.62 6.70 15.82
CA GLY A 360 12.07 6.19 17.09
C GLY A 360 10.69 5.55 16.97
N GLU A 361 10.05 5.66 15.81
CA GLU A 361 8.74 5.08 15.52
C GLU A 361 8.80 3.92 14.51
N GLU A 362 9.96 3.28 14.41
CA GLU A 362 10.11 2.09 13.57
C GLU A 362 9.10 1.02 13.96
N LEU A 363 8.56 0.33 12.98
CA LEU A 363 7.49 -0.62 13.20
C LEU A 363 7.63 -1.89 12.35
N ILE A 364 6.92 -2.92 12.75
CA ILE A 364 6.60 -4.06 11.89
C ILE A 364 5.21 -3.81 11.32
N ARG A 365 5.12 -3.67 10.00
CA ARG A 365 3.83 -3.59 9.31
C ARG A 365 3.26 -4.98 9.18
N THR A 366 2.10 -5.20 9.78
CA THR A 366 1.33 -6.42 9.56
C THR A 366 0.08 -6.12 8.73
N SER A 367 -0.35 -7.11 7.97
CA SER A 367 -1.63 -7.08 7.24
C SER A 367 -2.17 -8.50 7.10
N TYR A 368 -3.49 -8.61 7.18
CA TYR A 368 -4.17 -9.90 7.27
C TYR A 368 -5.01 -10.17 6.03
N MET A 369 -5.26 -11.46 5.80
CA MET A 369 -6.04 -11.99 4.69
C MET A 369 -7.22 -12.79 5.23
N ALA A 370 -8.35 -12.77 4.52
CA ALA A 370 -9.54 -13.55 4.86
C ALA A 370 -9.31 -15.08 4.98
N ILE A 371 -8.21 -15.55 4.41
CA ILE A 371 -7.81 -16.96 4.39
C ILE A 371 -6.92 -17.39 5.56
N HIS A 372 -6.57 -16.49 6.49
CA HIS A 372 -5.87 -16.90 7.69
C HIS A 372 -6.75 -17.77 8.58
N THR A 373 -6.20 -18.90 9.03
CA THR A 373 -6.87 -19.76 10.02
C THR A 373 -6.69 -19.21 11.43
N ASP A 374 -7.54 -19.64 12.35
CA ASP A 374 -7.46 -19.20 13.75
C ASP A 374 -6.15 -19.63 14.42
N GLU A 375 -5.65 -20.82 14.08
CA GLU A 375 -4.37 -21.34 14.56
C GLU A 375 -3.19 -20.47 14.07
N GLN A 376 -3.25 -19.99 12.81
CA GLN A 376 -2.23 -19.09 12.27
C GLN A 376 -2.24 -17.73 12.97
N LEU A 377 -3.42 -17.21 13.32
CA LEU A 377 -3.55 -15.95 14.05
C LEU A 377 -3.01 -16.05 15.47
N GLU A 378 -3.33 -17.16 16.18
CA GLU A 378 -2.79 -17.45 17.50
C GLU A 378 -1.27 -17.59 17.46
N PHE A 379 -0.75 -18.34 16.49
CA PHE A 379 0.68 -18.49 16.27
C PHE A 379 1.37 -17.14 16.10
N ILE A 380 0.83 -16.25 15.25
CA ILE A 380 1.39 -14.90 15.04
C ILE A 380 1.45 -14.14 16.37
N LEU A 381 0.34 -14.09 17.11
CA LEU A 381 0.29 -13.38 18.41
C LEU A 381 1.29 -13.98 19.43
N GLU A 382 1.38 -15.31 19.51
CA GLU A 382 2.35 -15.99 20.38
C GLU A 382 3.80 -15.58 20.04
N LYS A 383 4.16 -15.60 18.74
CA LYS A 383 5.53 -15.27 18.32
C LYS A 383 5.84 -13.79 18.52
N PHE A 384 4.90 -12.91 18.25
CA PHE A 384 5.06 -11.48 18.58
C PHE A 384 5.22 -11.26 20.07
N ALA A 385 4.42 -11.93 20.92
CA ALA A 385 4.54 -11.85 22.37
C ALA A 385 5.92 -12.34 22.86
N LYS A 386 6.38 -13.48 22.35
CA LYS A 386 7.71 -14.04 22.68
C LYS A 386 8.83 -13.06 22.33
N VAL A 387 8.82 -12.56 21.09
CA VAL A 387 9.85 -11.65 20.59
C VAL A 387 9.73 -10.28 21.27
N GLY A 388 8.52 -9.75 21.45
CA GLY A 388 8.26 -8.49 22.11
C GLY A 388 8.80 -8.43 23.53
N ARG A 389 8.60 -9.50 24.31
CA ARG A 389 9.17 -9.63 25.67
C ARG A 389 10.70 -9.74 25.64
N LYS A 390 11.24 -10.54 24.72
CA LYS A 390 12.70 -10.73 24.56
C LYS A 390 13.42 -9.41 24.34
N PHE A 391 12.84 -8.52 23.54
CA PHE A 391 13.45 -7.23 23.21
C PHE A 391 12.96 -6.08 24.11
N GLY A 392 12.05 -6.33 25.05
CA GLY A 392 11.53 -5.34 25.99
C GLY A 392 10.61 -4.30 25.33
N VAL A 393 10.01 -4.64 24.17
CA VAL A 393 8.99 -3.81 23.49
C VAL A 393 7.67 -3.83 24.23
N ILE A 394 7.35 -4.99 24.86
CA ILE A 394 6.20 -5.15 25.74
C ILE A 394 6.64 -5.66 27.13
N PRO A 395 5.81 -5.44 28.19
CA PRO A 395 6.16 -5.91 29.54
C PRO A 395 6.39 -7.43 29.60
N GLY A 396 7.44 -7.84 30.31
CA GLY A 396 7.63 -9.24 30.69
C GLY A 396 6.66 -9.64 31.78
N SER A 397 6.42 -10.95 31.96
CA SER A 397 5.52 -11.51 32.98
C SER A 397 5.90 -11.17 34.44
N ALA A 398 7.01 -10.48 34.68
CA ALA A 398 7.53 -10.12 35.99
C ALA A 398 8.19 -8.73 36.07
N SER A 399 7.89 -7.78 35.16
CA SER A 399 8.64 -6.51 35.08
C SER A 399 7.80 -5.28 35.35
N ARG A 400 8.24 -4.45 36.32
CA ARG A 400 7.88 -3.05 36.52
C ARG A 400 8.49 -2.20 35.40
N ALA A 401 7.68 -1.27 34.81
CA ALA A 401 8.00 -0.21 33.87
C ALA A 401 8.76 -0.61 32.57
N PRO A 402 8.40 -0.05 31.41
CA PRO A 402 9.06 -0.35 30.15
C PRO A 402 10.54 0.07 30.21
N ARG A 403 11.44 -0.89 30.11
CA ARG A 403 12.86 -0.64 29.87
C ARG A 403 13.05 -0.25 28.40
N LYS A 404 13.99 0.66 28.10
CA LYS A 404 14.38 0.93 26.71
C LYS A 404 14.66 -0.41 26.01
N PRO A 405 14.11 -0.66 24.80
CA PRO A 405 14.31 -1.91 24.08
C PRO A 405 15.81 -2.24 23.96
N ARG A 406 16.17 -3.48 24.25
CA ARG A 406 17.56 -3.98 24.12
C ARG A 406 17.63 -4.83 22.85
N PHE A 407 18.21 -4.27 21.80
CA PHE A 407 18.46 -4.96 20.55
C PHE A 407 19.94 -5.42 20.51
N GLU A 408 20.17 -6.71 20.64
CA GLU A 408 21.50 -7.30 20.51
C GLU A 408 21.60 -8.00 19.15
N LEU A 409 22.70 -7.75 18.44
CA LEU A 409 23.02 -8.50 17.23
C LEU A 409 23.29 -9.98 17.56
N PRO A 410 23.02 -10.90 16.61
CA PRO A 410 23.42 -12.30 16.74
C PRO A 410 24.90 -12.42 17.16
N PRO A 411 25.28 -13.48 17.91
CA PRO A 411 26.64 -13.63 18.47
C PRO A 411 27.75 -13.53 17.45
N ASP A 412 27.55 -14.04 16.28
CA ASP A 412 28.43 -14.01 15.10
C ASP A 412 28.60 -12.61 14.46
N ALA A 413 27.65 -11.71 14.69
CA ALA A 413 27.70 -10.33 14.23
C ALA A 413 28.45 -9.38 15.19
N ARG A 414 28.80 -9.81 16.41
CA ARG A 414 29.44 -8.95 17.44
C ARG A 414 30.84 -8.47 17.07
N PHE A 415 31.59 -9.23 16.29
CA PHE A 415 32.94 -8.85 15.86
C PHE A 415 32.97 -7.71 14.82
N PHE A 416 31.86 -7.40 14.18
CA PHE A 416 31.74 -6.30 13.20
C PHE A 416 31.31 -4.96 13.84
N ASN A 417 31.06 -4.92 15.13
CA ASN A 417 30.17 -3.97 15.81
C ASN A 417 30.65 -2.51 15.91
N GLN A 418 31.92 -2.18 15.93
CA GLN A 418 32.33 -0.79 16.14
C GLN A 418 32.49 0.02 14.83
N ARG A 419 32.89 -0.62 13.76
CA ARG A 419 32.96 0.03 12.42
C ARG A 419 31.61 0.11 11.73
N LEU A 420 30.74 -0.89 11.95
CA LEU A 420 29.43 -0.98 11.29
C LEU A 420 28.40 -0.08 11.97
N ALA A 421 28.37 0.02 13.30
CA ALA A 421 27.50 0.95 14.02
C ALA A 421 27.74 2.40 13.59
N ARG A 422 29.01 2.79 13.35
CA ARG A 422 29.36 4.09 12.76
C ARG A 422 28.98 4.21 11.27
N ARG A 423 28.97 3.10 10.51
CA ARG A 423 28.52 3.07 9.12
C ARG A 423 27.01 2.98 8.98
N MET A 424 26.33 2.27 9.88
CA MET A 424 24.85 2.15 9.88
C MET A 424 24.16 3.43 10.37
N SER A 425 24.82 4.30 11.12
CA SER A 425 24.34 5.69 11.32
C SER A 425 24.24 6.47 9.99
N GLY A 426 24.98 6.03 8.96
CA GLY A 426 24.85 6.49 7.58
C GLY A 426 23.77 5.75 6.75
N ALA A 427 23.31 4.57 7.19
CA ALA A 427 22.33 3.74 6.45
C ALA A 427 20.96 4.43 6.30
N GLY A 428 20.58 5.28 7.23
CA GLY A 428 19.42 6.16 7.08
C GLY A 428 19.52 7.12 5.88
N LYS A 429 20.71 7.25 5.27
CA LYS A 429 20.93 8.16 4.14
C LYS A 429 20.47 7.58 2.79
N TRP A 430 20.57 6.27 2.55
CA TRP A 430 20.08 5.68 1.30
C TRP A 430 18.56 5.53 1.31
N MET A 431 17.96 5.16 2.45
CA MET A 431 16.51 5.14 2.61
C MET A 431 15.93 6.56 2.48
N ARG A 432 16.61 7.57 3.05
CA ARG A 432 16.27 8.98 2.80
C ARG A 432 16.35 9.36 1.33
N ASN A 433 17.23 8.77 0.55
CA ASN A 433 17.33 9.02 -0.89
C ASN A 433 16.24 8.28 -1.71
N LEU A 434 15.76 7.14 -1.26
CA LEU A 434 14.64 6.40 -1.88
C LEU A 434 13.32 7.18 -1.77
N PHE A 435 13.13 7.86 -0.65
CA PHE A 435 11.93 8.66 -0.36
C PHE A 435 12.20 10.16 -0.49
N ASN A 436 13.31 10.58 -1.15
CA ASN A 436 13.85 11.94 -1.12
C ASN A 436 12.79 12.98 -1.54
N ILE A 437 12.04 13.41 -0.56
CA ILE A 437 11.25 14.61 -0.57
C ILE A 437 12.20 15.71 -0.11
N LYS A 438 12.88 16.37 -1.06
CA LYS A 438 13.54 17.63 -0.72
C LYS A 438 12.47 18.57 -0.16
N LYS A 439 12.80 19.12 1.02
CA LYS A 439 12.05 20.23 1.64
C LYS A 439 11.87 21.37 0.66
#